data_62a3e37aa92d66ab4f9bb5e5965cd584
#
_entry.id   62a3e37aa92d66ab4f9bb5e5965cd584
#
_cell.length_a   1.000
_cell.length_b   1.000
_cell.length_c   1.000
_cell.angle_alpha   90.00
_cell.angle_beta   90.00
_cell.angle_gamma   90.00
#
_symmetry.space_group_name_H-M   'P 1'
#
loop_
_entity.id
_entity.type
_entity.pdbx_description
1 polymer ?
#
loop_
_entity_poly.entity_id
_entity_poly.type
_entity_poly.pdbx_seq_one_letter_code
_entity_poly.pdbx_strand_id
1 'polypeptide(L)'
;MKVAMPKTWVIVADASRARFFDFKGHVSGLQEIHDMANPEGRLKNQDLVTDKHGTTHDRKGVGTPQMGDNAEAAHQVERAFAIEVVRSLETMIRESGVQAIILAAPPRFLGELRRRLDKATTAMVKQEINKDISTLTPEEIKAHLDRAA
;
A
#
# COMPACT_ATOMS: atom_id res chain seq x y z
N MET A 1 -30.77 1.35 -22.20
CA MET A 1 -29.37 1.68 -22.37
C MET A 1 -28.54 1.22 -21.21
N LYS A 2 -27.42 0.66 -21.49
CA LYS A 2 -26.61 0.13 -20.42
C LYS A 2 -25.64 1.18 -19.90
N VAL A 3 -25.62 1.37 -18.62
CA VAL A 3 -24.69 2.30 -17.99
C VAL A 3 -23.40 1.56 -17.69
N ALA A 4 -22.33 2.00 -18.26
CA ALA A 4 -21.04 1.37 -18.03
C ALA A 4 -20.55 1.70 -16.63
N MET A 5 -19.96 0.71 -15.96
CA MET A 5 -19.33 0.96 -14.70
C MET A 5 -18.12 1.85 -14.92
N PRO A 6 -17.84 2.78 -14.02
CA PRO A 6 -16.62 3.55 -14.16
C PRO A 6 -15.42 2.63 -14.10
N LYS A 7 -14.42 2.94 -14.89
CA LYS A 7 -13.17 2.17 -14.84
C LYS A 7 -12.54 2.37 -13.48
N THR A 8 -12.41 1.30 -12.74
CA THR A 8 -11.98 1.34 -11.35
C THR A 8 -10.72 0.52 -11.15
N TRP A 9 -9.76 1.08 -10.44
CA TRP A 9 -8.56 0.36 -10.05
C TRP A 9 -8.56 0.16 -8.55
N VAL A 10 -7.98 -0.95 -8.13
CA VAL A 10 -7.78 -1.26 -6.72
C VAL A 10 -6.29 -1.31 -6.48
N ILE A 11 -5.80 -0.51 -5.55
CA ILE A 11 -4.40 -0.49 -5.19
C ILE A 11 -4.29 -1.05 -3.77
N VAL A 12 -3.54 -2.13 -3.64
CA VAL A 12 -3.36 -2.81 -2.37
C VAL A 12 -1.88 -2.76 -2.05
N ALA A 13 -1.52 -2.14 -0.95
CA ALA A 13 -0.13 -1.85 -0.69
C ALA A 13 0.24 -1.97 0.79
N ASP A 14 1.52 -2.18 1.04
CA ASP A 14 2.10 -1.99 2.36
C ASP A 14 3.53 -1.47 2.14
N ALA A 15 4.33 -1.42 3.20
CA ALA A 15 5.67 -0.86 3.09
C ALA A 15 6.60 -1.71 2.22
N SER A 16 6.23 -2.95 1.94
CA SER A 16 7.07 -3.88 1.19
C SER A 16 6.63 -4.09 -0.25
N ARG A 17 5.40 -3.77 -0.58
CA ARG A 17 4.89 -4.04 -1.93
C ARG A 17 3.66 -3.20 -2.23
N ALA A 18 3.39 -3.06 -3.52
CA ALA A 18 2.15 -2.45 -3.97
C ALA A 18 1.66 -3.22 -5.18
N ARG A 19 0.38 -3.52 -5.21
CA ARG A 19 -0.24 -4.27 -6.28
C ARG A 19 -1.41 -3.49 -6.82
N PHE A 20 -1.48 -3.42 -8.14
CA PHE A 20 -2.49 -2.62 -8.84
C PHE A 20 -3.40 -3.56 -9.61
N PHE A 21 -4.70 -3.43 -9.42
CA PHE A 21 -5.66 -4.31 -10.09
C PHE A 21 -6.68 -3.49 -10.84
N ASP A 22 -7.09 -4.03 -11.98
CA ASP A 22 -8.23 -3.50 -12.71
C ASP A 22 -9.46 -4.26 -12.19
N PHE A 23 -10.48 -3.52 -11.74
CA PHE A 23 -11.67 -4.15 -11.19
C PHE A 23 -12.65 -4.39 -12.32
N LYS A 24 -12.88 -5.66 -12.63
CA LYS A 24 -13.73 -6.05 -13.76
C LYS A 24 -15.18 -6.29 -13.34
N GLY A 25 -15.52 -5.94 -12.12
CA GLY A 25 -16.86 -6.15 -11.60
C GLY A 25 -16.93 -7.32 -10.65
N HIS A 26 -18.09 -7.48 -10.03
CA HIS A 26 -18.22 -8.48 -8.98
C HIS A 26 -18.10 -9.90 -9.51
N VAL A 27 -18.48 -10.12 -10.76
CA VAL A 27 -18.41 -11.47 -11.33
C VAL A 27 -17.01 -11.78 -11.83
N SER A 28 -16.43 -10.88 -12.60
CA SER A 28 -15.12 -11.11 -13.22
C SER A 28 -13.96 -10.87 -12.30
N GLY A 29 -14.17 -10.10 -11.24
CA GLY A 29 -13.17 -9.94 -10.19
C GLY A 29 -12.06 -8.96 -10.51
N LEU A 30 -10.89 -9.25 -10.01
CA LEU A 30 -9.73 -8.37 -10.11
C LEU A 30 -8.70 -8.98 -11.04
N GLN A 31 -8.14 -8.14 -11.90
CA GLN A 31 -7.03 -8.54 -12.76
C GLN A 31 -5.82 -7.70 -12.38
N GLU A 32 -4.75 -8.36 -11.96
CA GLU A 32 -3.55 -7.63 -11.58
C GLU A 32 -2.86 -7.07 -12.82
N ILE A 33 -2.59 -5.77 -12.82
CA ILE A 33 -2.03 -5.10 -13.99
C ILE A 33 -0.63 -4.56 -13.74
N HIS A 34 -0.22 -4.44 -12.49
CA HIS A 34 1.11 -3.90 -12.19
C HIS A 34 1.45 -4.22 -10.75
N ASP A 35 2.72 -4.41 -10.44
CA ASP A 35 3.13 -4.57 -9.07
C ASP A 35 4.48 -3.92 -8.86
N MET A 36 4.75 -3.59 -7.61
CA MET A 36 6.01 -2.99 -7.20
C MET A 36 6.47 -3.67 -5.92
N ALA A 37 7.76 -3.83 -5.79
CA ALA A 37 8.33 -4.41 -4.58
C ALA A 37 9.29 -3.42 -3.97
N ASN A 38 9.38 -3.44 -2.65
CA ASN A 38 10.32 -2.62 -1.91
C ASN A 38 11.18 -3.53 -1.04
N PRO A 39 12.26 -4.09 -1.59
CA PRO A 39 13.11 -4.98 -0.81
C PRO A 39 13.65 -4.31 0.44
N GLU A 40 13.91 -3.02 0.36
CA GLU A 40 14.44 -2.28 1.49
C GLU A 40 13.45 -2.22 2.65
N GLY A 41 12.17 -2.06 2.36
CA GLY A 41 11.15 -2.08 3.38
C GLY A 41 11.07 -3.41 4.09
N ARG A 42 11.21 -4.49 3.32
CA ARG A 42 11.19 -5.81 3.91
C ARG A 42 12.41 -6.04 4.79
N LEU A 43 13.57 -5.62 4.31
CA LEU A 43 14.79 -5.78 5.08
C LEU A 43 14.74 -4.98 6.37
N LYS A 44 14.22 -3.78 6.32
CA LYS A 44 14.14 -2.96 7.53
C LYS A 44 13.19 -3.57 8.55
N ASN A 45 12.11 -4.17 8.10
CA ASN A 45 11.21 -4.86 9.02
C ASN A 45 11.90 -6.05 9.67
N GLN A 46 12.66 -6.80 8.90
CA GLN A 46 13.38 -7.93 9.43
C GLN A 46 14.45 -7.50 10.41
N ASP A 47 15.14 -6.43 10.09
CA ASP A 47 16.15 -5.88 10.97
C ASP A 47 15.55 -5.44 12.30
N LEU A 48 14.39 -4.80 12.25
CA LEU A 48 13.74 -4.39 13.48
C LEU A 48 13.38 -5.57 14.37
N VAL A 49 12.86 -6.62 13.76
CA VAL A 49 12.51 -7.81 14.51
C VAL A 49 13.76 -8.47 15.09
N THR A 50 14.80 -8.56 14.28
CA THR A 50 16.04 -9.16 14.73
C THR A 50 16.65 -8.35 15.86
N ASP A 51 16.65 -7.05 15.72
CA ASP A 51 17.19 -6.19 16.76
C ASP A 51 16.44 -6.35 18.06
N LYS A 52 15.14 -6.53 17.96
CA LYS A 52 14.36 -6.75 19.14
C LYS A 52 14.84 -7.96 19.89
N HIS A 53 15.16 -9.02 19.20
CA HIS A 53 15.65 -10.22 19.84
C HIS A 53 17.09 -10.04 20.31
N GLY A 54 17.90 -9.42 19.48
CA GLY A 54 19.29 -9.30 19.80
C GLY A 54 19.58 -8.31 20.89
N THR A 55 18.80 -7.27 20.97
CA THR A 55 19.09 -6.25 21.93
C THR A 55 18.82 -6.67 23.32
N THR A 56 18.23 -7.79 23.49
CA THR A 56 17.97 -8.23 24.80
C THR A 56 19.18 -8.04 25.67
N HIS A 57 20.35 -8.31 25.15
CA HIS A 57 21.47 -8.19 25.99
C HIS A 57 22.31 -7.03 25.63
N ASP A 58 22.22 -6.54 24.50
CA ASP A 58 23.08 -5.53 24.17
C ASP A 58 22.72 -4.40 24.89
N ARG A 59 21.76 -4.45 25.14
CA ARG A 59 21.25 -3.47 25.60
C ARG A 59 21.63 -2.79 26.58
N LYS A 60 21.69 -3.17 27.22
CA LYS A 60 22.17 -2.57 28.18
C LYS A 60 22.08 -1.14 28.05
N GLY A 61 21.19 -0.50 28.06
CA GLY A 61 21.10 0.91 28.11
C GLY A 61 21.26 1.56 26.78
N VAL A 62 21.90 0.89 25.94
CA VAL A 62 22.15 1.45 24.65
C VAL A 62 20.98 1.17 23.73
N GLY A 63 20.18 0.24 24.08
CA GLY A 63 19.11 -0.18 23.19
C GLY A 63 18.10 0.89 22.87
N THR A 64 17.79 1.75 23.82
CA THR A 64 16.73 2.72 23.62
C THR A 64 16.98 3.67 22.44
N PRO A 65 18.11 4.34 22.36
CA PRO A 65 18.38 5.21 21.23
C PRO A 65 18.41 4.45 19.92
N GLN A 66 18.95 3.22 19.96
CA GLN A 66 19.02 2.43 18.75
C GLN A 66 17.64 2.03 18.24
N MET A 67 16.73 1.74 19.13
CA MET A 67 15.38 1.40 18.72
C MET A 67 14.71 2.58 18.05
N GLY A 68 14.93 3.77 18.56
CA GLY A 68 14.38 4.96 17.94
C GLY A 68 14.96 5.18 16.55
N ASP A 69 16.26 4.95 16.41
CA ASP A 69 16.91 5.11 15.13
C ASP A 69 16.38 4.12 14.12
N ASN A 70 16.18 2.88 14.54
CA ASN A 70 15.66 1.84 13.65
C ASN A 70 14.24 2.16 13.21
N ALA A 71 13.43 2.64 14.12
CA ALA A 71 12.06 3.01 13.79
C ALA A 71 12.03 4.15 12.81
N GLU A 72 12.89 5.15 13.02
CA GLU A 72 12.94 6.29 12.13
C GLU A 72 13.41 5.87 10.74
N ALA A 73 14.41 5.01 10.66
CA ALA A 73 14.91 4.52 9.38
C ALA A 73 13.82 3.76 8.64
N ALA A 74 13.04 2.94 9.36
CA ALA A 74 11.95 2.20 8.75
C ALA A 74 10.87 3.14 8.23
N HIS A 75 10.60 4.22 8.98
CA HIS A 75 9.61 5.21 8.53
C HIS A 75 10.07 5.94 7.29
N GLN A 76 11.36 6.23 7.17
CA GLN A 76 11.89 6.89 5.99
C GLN A 76 11.79 6.00 4.76
N VAL A 77 12.08 4.72 4.93
CA VAL A 77 11.95 3.76 3.83
C VAL A 77 10.49 3.66 3.40
N GLU A 78 9.60 3.64 4.36
CA GLU A 78 8.17 3.59 4.09
C GLU A 78 7.71 4.82 3.31
N ARG A 79 8.13 6.01 3.74
CA ARG A 79 7.78 7.24 3.05
C ARG A 79 8.31 7.28 1.63
N ALA A 80 9.55 6.84 1.44
CA ALA A 80 10.14 6.81 0.11
C ALA A 80 9.37 5.89 -0.81
N PHE A 81 8.95 4.73 -0.31
CA PHE A 81 8.19 3.80 -1.12
C PHE A 81 6.81 4.37 -1.46
N ALA A 82 6.18 5.05 -0.50
CA ALA A 82 4.88 5.68 -0.76
C ALA A 82 4.98 6.70 -1.90
N ILE A 83 6.07 7.46 -1.94
CA ILE A 83 6.29 8.41 -3.02
C ILE A 83 6.39 7.69 -4.36
N GLU A 84 7.11 6.57 -4.41
CA GLU A 84 7.25 5.80 -5.64
C GLU A 84 5.92 5.22 -6.10
N VAL A 85 5.14 4.71 -5.16
CA VAL A 85 3.84 4.14 -5.48
C VAL A 85 2.92 5.21 -6.07
N VAL A 86 2.90 6.38 -5.45
CA VAL A 86 2.04 7.46 -5.91
C VAL A 86 2.49 7.94 -7.29
N ARG A 87 3.78 8.05 -7.52
CA ARG A 87 4.29 8.45 -8.84
C ARG A 87 3.87 7.47 -9.92
N SER A 88 4.01 6.17 -9.64
CA SER A 88 3.60 5.15 -10.59
C SER A 88 2.11 5.23 -10.86
N LEU A 89 1.33 5.36 -9.80
CA LEU A 89 -0.11 5.43 -9.92
C LEU A 89 -0.53 6.61 -10.78
N GLU A 90 0.01 7.78 -10.49
CA GLU A 90 -0.41 8.99 -11.21
C GLU A 90 0.02 8.97 -12.66
N THR A 91 1.18 8.37 -12.94
CA THR A 91 1.61 8.20 -14.33
C THR A 91 0.67 7.28 -15.08
N MET A 92 0.31 6.15 -14.46
CA MET A 92 -0.58 5.18 -15.08
C MET A 92 -1.98 5.75 -15.29
N ILE A 93 -2.44 6.56 -14.35
CA ILE A 93 -3.76 7.18 -14.44
C ILE A 93 -3.85 8.07 -15.69
N ARG A 94 -2.81 8.83 -15.93
CA ARG A 94 -2.82 9.76 -17.07
C ARG A 94 -2.99 9.05 -18.41
N GLU A 95 -2.56 7.79 -18.45
CA GLU A 95 -2.57 7.04 -19.71
C GLU A 95 -3.75 6.09 -19.87
N SER A 96 -4.52 5.90 -18.82
CA SER A 96 -5.47 4.78 -18.79
C SER A 96 -6.92 5.16 -18.83
N GLY A 97 -7.26 6.36 -18.47
CA GLY A 97 -8.67 6.74 -18.40
C GLY A 97 -9.41 6.20 -17.18
N VAL A 98 -8.69 5.77 -16.15
CA VAL A 98 -9.34 5.28 -14.95
C VAL A 98 -10.11 6.43 -14.29
N GLN A 99 -11.24 6.12 -13.68
CA GLN A 99 -12.14 7.12 -13.11
C GLN A 99 -12.34 6.99 -11.62
N ALA A 100 -12.06 5.83 -11.06
CA ALA A 100 -12.27 5.60 -9.63
C ALA A 100 -11.15 4.72 -9.08
N ILE A 101 -10.77 4.95 -7.83
CA ILE A 101 -9.71 4.23 -7.18
C ILE A 101 -10.16 3.77 -5.81
N ILE A 102 -9.80 2.55 -5.47
CA ILE A 102 -9.97 2.01 -4.12
C ILE A 102 -8.57 1.77 -3.59
N LEU A 103 -8.26 2.30 -2.41
CA LEU A 103 -6.96 2.12 -1.78
C LEU A 103 -7.11 1.21 -0.57
N ALA A 104 -6.24 0.22 -0.47
CA ALA A 104 -6.18 -0.65 0.70
C ALA A 104 -4.75 -0.69 1.21
N ALA A 105 -4.55 -0.37 2.47
CA ALA A 105 -3.23 -0.37 3.07
C ALA A 105 -3.36 -0.31 4.58
N PRO A 106 -2.34 -0.75 5.32
CA PRO A 106 -2.38 -0.56 6.78
C PRO A 106 -2.38 0.94 7.12
N PRO A 107 -2.85 1.28 8.31
CA PRO A 107 -3.14 2.68 8.64
C PRO A 107 -2.01 3.67 8.37
N ARG A 108 -0.82 3.33 8.78
CA ARG A 108 0.31 4.25 8.60
C ARG A 108 0.63 4.45 7.13
N PHE A 109 0.70 3.37 6.37
CA PHE A 109 1.04 3.47 4.96
C PHE A 109 -0.08 4.15 4.17
N LEU A 110 -1.32 3.87 4.52
CA LEU A 110 -2.46 4.54 3.90
C LEU A 110 -2.36 6.05 4.09
N GLY A 111 -1.99 6.49 5.29
CA GLY A 111 -1.78 7.90 5.56
C GLY A 111 -0.66 8.50 4.73
N GLU A 112 0.41 7.74 4.52
CA GLU A 112 1.51 8.22 3.69
C GLU A 112 1.08 8.37 2.24
N LEU A 113 0.32 7.42 1.73
CA LEU A 113 -0.18 7.53 0.36
C LEU A 113 -1.11 8.73 0.23
N ARG A 114 -2.02 8.86 1.18
CA ARG A 114 -3.01 9.93 1.13
C ARG A 114 -2.36 11.31 1.11
N ARG A 115 -1.31 11.49 1.85
CA ARG A 115 -0.64 12.78 1.92
C ARG A 115 0.05 13.16 0.61
N ARG A 116 0.37 12.20 -0.22
CA ARG A 116 1.17 12.44 -1.41
C ARG A 116 0.37 12.46 -2.71
N LEU A 117 -0.86 12.02 -2.68
CA LEU A 117 -1.71 12.05 -3.87
C LEU A 117 -2.03 13.49 -4.23
N ASP A 118 -2.03 13.79 -5.52
CA ASP A 118 -2.41 15.13 -5.95
C ASP A 118 -3.93 15.27 -5.85
N LYS A 119 -4.41 16.49 -6.08
CA LYS A 119 -5.81 16.79 -5.90
C LYS A 119 -6.71 15.96 -6.81
N ALA A 120 -6.29 15.84 -8.06
CA ALA A 120 -7.09 15.11 -9.05
C ALA A 120 -7.19 13.64 -8.68
N THR A 121 -6.09 13.03 -8.25
CA THR A 121 -6.09 11.62 -7.89
C THR A 121 -6.86 11.40 -6.60
N THR A 122 -6.73 12.31 -5.64
CA THR A 122 -7.49 12.22 -4.40
C THR A 122 -8.99 12.21 -4.68
N ALA A 123 -9.43 13.02 -5.65
CA ALA A 123 -10.84 13.06 -6.00
C ALA A 123 -11.34 11.75 -6.59
N MET A 124 -10.44 10.94 -7.13
CA MET A 124 -10.81 9.63 -7.68
C MET A 124 -10.96 8.56 -6.63
N VAL A 125 -10.40 8.76 -5.43
CA VAL A 125 -10.44 7.75 -4.39
C VAL A 125 -11.84 7.69 -3.81
N LYS A 126 -12.53 6.59 -4.10
CA LYS A 126 -13.92 6.42 -3.67
C LYS A 126 -14.04 5.60 -2.39
N GLN A 127 -13.00 4.88 -2.03
CA GLN A 127 -13.05 4.00 -0.86
C GLN A 127 -11.65 3.74 -0.36
N GLU A 128 -11.50 3.68 0.95
CA GLU A 128 -10.24 3.33 1.59
C GLU A 128 -10.49 2.16 2.51
N ILE A 129 -9.62 1.17 2.46
CA ILE A 129 -9.69 0.01 3.33
C ILE A 129 -8.44 0.01 4.18
N ASN A 130 -8.63 0.18 5.48
CA ASN A 130 -7.55 0.34 6.41
C ASN A 130 -7.11 -1.02 6.92
N LYS A 131 -6.59 -1.85 6.04
CA LYS A 131 -6.14 -3.20 6.36
C LYS A 131 -5.00 -3.59 5.45
N ASP A 132 -4.10 -4.41 5.97
CA ASP A 132 -3.01 -4.95 5.17
C ASP A 132 -3.50 -6.23 4.52
N ILE A 133 -3.86 -6.14 3.26
CA ILE A 133 -4.31 -7.29 2.49
C ILE A 133 -3.43 -7.50 1.25
N SER A 134 -2.21 -6.97 1.30
CA SER A 134 -1.33 -6.97 0.14
C SER A 134 -0.78 -8.34 -0.22
N THR A 135 -0.84 -9.30 0.70
CA THR A 135 -0.33 -10.64 0.43
C THR A 135 -1.42 -11.63 0.04
N LEU A 136 -2.67 -11.18 -0.02
CA LEU A 136 -3.79 -12.06 -0.30
C LEU A 136 -3.94 -12.32 -1.80
N THR A 137 -4.68 -13.36 -2.13
CA THR A 137 -4.99 -13.65 -3.55
C THR A 137 -5.99 -12.63 -4.05
N PRO A 138 -6.11 -12.46 -5.37
CA PRO A 138 -7.12 -11.54 -5.90
C PRO A 138 -8.53 -11.88 -5.43
N GLU A 139 -8.85 -13.16 -5.29
CA GLU A 139 -10.17 -13.57 -4.81
C GLU A 139 -10.39 -13.14 -3.37
N GLU A 140 -9.36 -13.27 -2.55
CA GLU A 140 -9.45 -12.86 -1.15
C GLU A 140 -9.54 -11.34 -1.04
N ILE A 141 -8.80 -10.64 -1.86
CA ILE A 141 -8.87 -9.18 -1.89
C ILE A 141 -10.28 -8.74 -2.28
N LYS A 142 -10.83 -9.36 -3.31
CA LYS A 142 -12.18 -9.03 -3.75
C LYS A 142 -13.20 -9.27 -2.62
N ALA A 143 -13.02 -10.32 -1.85
CA ALA A 143 -13.92 -10.59 -0.73
C ALA A 143 -13.88 -9.46 0.30
N HIS A 144 -12.70 -8.89 0.54
CA HIS A 144 -12.59 -7.74 1.42
C HIS A 144 -13.31 -6.51 0.84
N LEU A 145 -13.21 -6.30 -0.46
CA LEU A 145 -13.90 -5.20 -1.11
C LEU A 145 -15.42 -5.35 -0.97
N ASP A 146 -15.91 -6.55 -1.18
CA ASP A 146 -17.33 -6.81 -1.10
C ASP A 146 -17.87 -6.56 0.31
N ARG A 147 -17.11 -6.94 1.32
CA ARG A 147 -17.52 -6.72 2.70
C ARG A 147 -17.46 -5.25 3.09
N ALA A 148 -16.53 -4.50 2.53
CA ALA A 148 -16.36 -3.11 2.89
C ALA A 148 -17.37 -2.21 2.17
N ALA A 149 -17.91 -2.68 1.07
CA ALA A 149 -18.94 -1.91 0.37
C ALA A 149 -20.29 -1.98 1.08
#